data_345752a65ae8e5939cde46c3a37b2025
#
_entry.id   345752a65ae8e5939cde46c3a37b2025
#
_cell.length_a   1.000
_cell.length_b   1.000
_cell.length_c   1.000
_cell.angle_alpha   90.00
_cell.angle_beta   90.00
_cell.angle_gamma   90.00
#
_symmetry.space_group_name_H-M   'P 1'
#
loop_
_entity.id
_entity.type
_entity.pdbx_description
1 polymer ?
#
loop_
_entity_poly.entity_id
_entity_poly.type
_entity_poly.pdbx_seq_one_letter_code
_entity_poly.pdbx_strand_id
1 'polypeptide(L)'
;TKIRYIIPNVAITTDIMVGFPGETEAMFQSGLAFAKEMAFAKMHVFPYSVREGTLAVSLPNQVGTKQKTARAAALGSLAIASEKALAEKYIGQTIKVLWEQTEKKQGGLYYVGHTPNYLPVAVCGEHKLGTIEEVMLKSWQDGYLYA
;
A
#
# COMPACT_ATOMS: atom_id res chain seq x y z
N THR A 1 -11.30 -11.67 7.98
CA THR A 1 -11.93 -10.61 8.80
C THR A 1 -13.42 -10.49 8.46
N LYS A 2 -14.25 -10.03 9.43
CA LYS A 2 -15.68 -9.76 9.21
C LYS A 2 -15.91 -8.79 8.04
N ILE A 3 -15.03 -7.79 7.87
CA ILE A 3 -15.16 -6.80 6.80
C ILE A 3 -15.11 -7.47 5.42
N ARG A 4 -14.13 -8.35 5.15
CA ARG A 4 -14.02 -9.05 3.87
C ARG A 4 -15.14 -10.04 3.61
N TYR A 5 -15.77 -10.53 4.66
CA TYR A 5 -16.95 -11.39 4.53
C TYR A 5 -18.18 -10.58 4.05
N ILE A 6 -18.35 -9.37 4.57
CA ILE A 6 -19.49 -8.49 4.24
C ILE A 6 -19.27 -7.76 2.91
N ILE A 7 -18.03 -7.33 2.64
CA ILE A 7 -17.65 -6.58 1.43
C ILE A 7 -16.56 -7.37 0.71
N PRO A 8 -16.94 -8.29 -0.19
CA PRO A 8 -15.96 -8.99 -1.03
C PRO A 8 -15.13 -7.99 -1.83
N ASN A 9 -13.85 -8.25 -2.00
CA ASN A 9 -12.91 -7.40 -2.76
C ASN A 9 -12.59 -6.04 -2.13
N VAL A 10 -12.97 -5.80 -0.87
CA VAL A 10 -12.58 -4.55 -0.18
C VAL A 10 -11.05 -4.44 -0.06
N ALA A 11 -10.52 -3.29 -0.46
CA ALA A 11 -9.15 -2.92 -0.18
C ALA A 11 -9.07 -2.29 1.23
N ILE A 12 -8.45 -3.00 2.18
CA ILE A 12 -8.23 -2.48 3.53
C ILE A 12 -6.84 -1.89 3.57
N THR A 13 -6.73 -0.62 3.92
CA THR A 13 -5.45 0.09 4.07
C THR A 13 -5.20 0.43 5.52
N THR A 14 -3.94 0.73 5.87
CA THR A 14 -3.58 1.12 7.23
C THR A 14 -2.34 2.01 7.24
N ASP A 15 -2.24 2.82 8.29
CA ASP A 15 -1.06 3.56 8.66
C ASP A 15 -0.38 2.85 9.83
N ILE A 16 0.93 2.62 9.74
CA ILE A 16 1.70 1.93 10.79
C ILE A 16 2.90 2.78 11.17
N MET A 17 2.93 3.19 12.42
CA MET A 17 4.10 3.83 13.01
C MET A 17 4.97 2.79 13.71
N VAL A 18 6.28 2.84 13.49
CA VAL A 18 7.27 1.98 14.17
C VAL A 18 8.22 2.78 15.05
N GLY A 19 8.72 2.16 16.09
CA GLY A 19 9.70 2.76 16.97
C GLY A 19 9.14 3.85 17.87
N PHE A 20 7.86 3.77 18.23
CA PHE A 20 7.29 4.60 19.28
C PHE A 20 8.02 4.31 20.62
N PRO A 21 8.21 5.30 21.51
CA PRO A 21 8.84 5.08 22.81
C PRO A 21 8.23 3.89 23.55
N GLY A 22 9.07 2.96 23.99
CA GLY A 22 8.64 1.72 24.67
C GLY A 22 8.31 0.54 23.74
N GLU A 23 8.32 0.70 22.40
CA GLU A 23 8.11 -0.43 21.51
C GLU A 23 9.26 -1.43 21.61
N THR A 24 8.98 -2.60 22.19
CA THR A 24 9.94 -3.70 22.31
C THR A 24 10.04 -4.48 20.98
N GLU A 25 11.07 -5.33 20.86
CA GLU A 25 11.19 -6.21 19.69
C GLU A 25 10.02 -7.20 19.60
N ALA A 26 9.57 -7.73 20.75
CA ALA A 26 8.42 -8.64 20.77
C ALA A 26 7.12 -7.96 20.28
N MET A 27 6.89 -6.70 20.67
CA MET A 27 5.76 -5.91 20.19
C MET A 27 5.84 -5.67 18.69
N PHE A 28 7.02 -5.30 18.17
CA PHE A 28 7.23 -5.11 16.75
C PHE A 28 6.96 -6.40 15.96
N GLN A 29 7.49 -7.54 16.39
CA GLN A 29 7.28 -8.83 15.74
C GLN A 29 5.81 -9.26 15.75
N SER A 30 5.10 -9.02 16.84
CA SER A 30 3.65 -9.24 16.92
C SER A 30 2.88 -8.36 15.92
N GLY A 31 3.23 -7.07 15.82
CA GLY A 31 2.64 -6.15 14.86
C GLY A 31 2.92 -6.55 13.41
N LEU A 32 4.15 -6.99 13.12
CA LEU A 32 4.54 -7.48 11.79
C LEU A 32 3.76 -8.75 11.40
N ALA A 33 3.62 -9.70 12.33
CA ALA A 33 2.82 -10.91 12.13
C ALA A 33 1.34 -10.58 11.88
N PHE A 34 0.77 -9.68 12.67
CA PHE A 34 -0.60 -9.19 12.47
C PHE A 34 -0.78 -8.52 11.11
N ALA A 35 0.13 -7.63 10.71
CA ALA A 35 0.07 -6.97 9.41
C ALA A 35 0.12 -7.98 8.24
N LYS A 36 0.95 -9.03 8.38
CA LYS A 36 1.03 -10.14 7.42
C LYS A 36 -0.29 -10.93 7.33
N GLU A 37 -0.88 -11.29 8.48
CA GLU A 37 -2.16 -12.01 8.54
C GLU A 37 -3.30 -11.18 7.93
N MET A 38 -3.31 -9.89 8.23
CA MET A 38 -4.35 -8.97 7.74
C MET A 38 -4.26 -8.74 6.23
N ALA A 39 -3.12 -8.95 5.60
CA ALA A 39 -2.91 -8.79 4.16
C ALA A 39 -3.52 -7.46 3.65
N PHE A 40 -3.07 -6.35 4.22
CA PHE A 40 -3.54 -5.03 3.84
C PHE A 40 -3.25 -4.74 2.36
N ALA A 41 -4.19 -4.08 1.70
CA ALA A 41 -4.05 -3.64 0.31
C ALA A 41 -2.94 -2.60 0.17
N LYS A 42 -2.83 -1.71 1.16
CA LYS A 42 -1.76 -0.71 1.24
C LYS A 42 -1.42 -0.44 2.70
N MET A 43 -0.13 -0.27 2.97
CA MET A 43 0.37 0.12 4.28
C MET A 43 1.26 1.36 4.14
N HIS A 44 0.92 2.44 4.81
CA HIS A 44 1.80 3.58 4.99
C HIS A 44 2.64 3.37 6.23
N VAL A 45 3.92 3.08 6.06
CA VAL A 45 4.84 2.79 7.14
C VAL A 45 5.76 3.98 7.37
N PHE A 46 5.82 4.48 8.60
CA PHE A 46 6.68 5.57 8.97
C PHE A 46 7.32 5.36 10.35
N PRO A 47 8.60 5.73 10.53
CA PRO A 47 9.24 5.71 11.82
C PRO A 47 8.71 6.85 12.69
N TYR A 48 8.58 6.60 14.00
CA TYR A 48 8.28 7.65 14.96
C TYR A 48 9.31 8.78 14.87
N SER A 49 8.81 9.99 14.67
CA SER A 49 9.60 11.22 14.64
C SER A 49 9.34 12.03 15.90
N VAL A 50 10.40 12.44 16.56
CA VAL A 50 10.33 13.29 17.76
C VAL A 50 9.72 14.65 17.37
N ARG A 51 8.70 15.07 18.13
CA ARG A 51 8.07 16.39 17.95
C ARG A 51 8.05 17.12 19.29
N GLU A 52 8.75 18.23 19.38
CA GLU A 52 8.76 19.07 20.56
C GLU A 52 7.34 19.45 21.00
N GLY A 53 7.12 19.55 22.30
CA GLY A 53 5.81 19.87 22.89
C GLY A 53 4.85 18.68 23.01
N THR A 54 5.23 17.47 22.55
CA THR A 54 4.41 16.25 22.75
C THR A 54 4.88 15.47 23.98
N LEU A 55 3.96 14.78 24.64
CA LEU A 55 4.29 13.87 25.78
C LEU A 55 5.25 12.76 25.36
N ALA A 56 5.20 12.32 24.12
CA ALA A 56 6.03 11.22 23.61
C ALA A 56 7.54 11.51 23.68
N VAL A 57 7.95 12.80 23.67
CA VAL A 57 9.35 13.20 23.79
C VAL A 57 9.93 12.80 25.15
N SER A 58 9.13 12.91 26.21
CA SER A 58 9.55 12.65 27.60
C SER A 58 9.35 11.18 28.02
N LEU A 59 8.76 10.35 27.19
CA LEU A 59 8.58 8.94 27.51
C LEU A 59 9.92 8.21 27.59
N PRO A 60 10.09 7.29 28.54
CA PRO A 60 11.29 6.45 28.64
C PRO A 60 11.37 5.46 27.47
N ASN A 61 12.52 4.79 27.39
CA ASN A 61 12.75 3.72 26.39
C ASN A 61 12.58 4.19 24.95
N GLN A 62 13.16 5.34 24.63
CA GLN A 62 13.23 5.84 23.26
C GLN A 62 13.93 4.83 22.33
N VAL A 63 13.31 4.51 21.23
CA VAL A 63 13.87 3.57 20.24
C VAL A 63 14.92 4.28 19.37
N GLY A 64 16.09 3.68 19.20
CA GLY A 64 17.18 4.26 18.42
C GLY A 64 16.88 4.33 16.92
N THR A 65 17.46 5.31 16.22
CA THR A 65 17.21 5.55 14.79
C THR A 65 17.50 4.31 13.93
N LYS A 66 18.60 3.61 14.16
CA LYS A 66 18.95 2.38 13.43
C LYS A 66 17.85 1.31 13.52
N GLN A 67 17.29 1.14 14.71
CA GLN A 67 16.21 0.17 14.94
C GLN A 67 14.90 0.61 14.28
N LYS A 68 14.54 1.90 14.35
CA LYS A 68 13.39 2.46 13.65
C LYS A 68 13.50 2.23 12.13
N THR A 69 14.66 2.51 11.55
CA THR A 69 14.91 2.30 10.12
C THR A 69 14.78 0.83 9.73
N ALA A 70 15.34 -0.09 10.52
CA ALA A 70 15.24 -1.52 10.26
C ALA A 70 13.79 -2.03 10.34
N ARG A 71 13.02 -1.58 11.34
CA ARG A 71 11.61 -1.92 11.48
C ARG A 71 10.76 -1.37 10.34
N ALA A 72 10.98 -0.11 9.96
CA ALA A 72 10.29 0.50 8.82
C ALA A 72 10.60 -0.24 7.52
N ALA A 73 11.85 -0.64 7.29
CA ALA A 73 12.25 -1.42 6.10
C ALA A 73 11.57 -2.80 6.06
N ALA A 74 11.49 -3.51 7.19
CA ALA A 74 10.83 -4.81 7.27
C ALA A 74 9.33 -4.72 6.94
N LEU A 75 8.61 -3.75 7.53
CA LEU A 75 7.20 -3.51 7.20
C LEU A 75 7.01 -2.97 5.78
N GLY A 76 7.92 -2.14 5.28
CA GLY A 76 7.90 -1.67 3.90
C GLY A 76 8.02 -2.82 2.89
N SER A 77 8.90 -3.78 3.15
CA SER A 77 9.00 -5.00 2.32
C SER A 77 7.71 -5.83 2.35
N LEU A 78 7.09 -5.96 3.53
CA LEU A 78 5.80 -6.63 3.65
C LEU A 78 4.69 -5.86 2.92
N ALA A 79 4.69 -4.53 2.97
CA ALA A 79 3.72 -3.69 2.28
C ALA A 79 3.76 -3.93 0.76
N ILE A 80 4.96 -3.88 0.17
CA ILE A 80 5.16 -4.15 -1.27
C ILE A 80 4.70 -5.56 -1.64
N ALA A 81 5.04 -6.57 -0.84
CA ALA A 81 4.64 -7.94 -1.10
C ALA A 81 3.12 -8.13 -1.01
N SER A 82 2.46 -7.49 -0.04
CA SER A 82 1.00 -7.55 0.14
C SER A 82 0.25 -6.86 -1.00
N GLU A 83 0.71 -5.69 -1.42
CA GLU A 83 0.13 -4.95 -2.55
C GLU A 83 0.22 -5.77 -3.84
N LYS A 84 1.41 -6.32 -4.14
CA LYS A 84 1.62 -7.21 -5.28
C LYS A 84 0.70 -8.43 -5.23
N ALA A 85 0.65 -9.14 -4.11
CA ALA A 85 -0.18 -10.33 -3.96
C ALA A 85 -1.67 -10.05 -4.09
N LEU A 86 -2.13 -8.84 -3.73
CA LEU A 86 -3.50 -8.42 -3.98
C LEU A 86 -3.72 -8.13 -5.46
N ALA A 87 -2.86 -7.34 -6.08
CA ALA A 87 -2.98 -6.95 -7.49
C ALA A 87 -2.95 -8.17 -8.42
N GLU A 88 -2.09 -9.15 -8.16
CA GLU A 88 -1.99 -10.38 -8.97
C GLU A 88 -3.29 -11.18 -9.03
N LYS A 89 -4.18 -11.07 -8.03
CA LYS A 89 -5.50 -11.72 -8.06
C LYS A 89 -6.43 -11.17 -9.15
N TYR A 90 -6.14 -9.99 -9.66
CA TYR A 90 -6.94 -9.30 -10.66
C TYR A 90 -6.41 -9.48 -12.08
N ILE A 91 -5.22 -10.06 -12.25
CA ILE A 91 -4.66 -10.36 -13.58
C ILE A 91 -5.58 -11.34 -14.31
N GLY A 92 -5.87 -11.05 -15.58
CA GLY A 92 -6.81 -11.79 -16.41
C GLY A 92 -8.28 -11.39 -16.24
N GLN A 93 -8.60 -10.49 -15.31
CA GLN A 93 -9.96 -9.98 -15.12
C GLN A 93 -10.19 -8.69 -15.91
N THR A 94 -11.41 -8.50 -16.40
CA THR A 94 -11.88 -7.24 -16.97
C THR A 94 -12.55 -6.42 -15.87
N ILE A 95 -12.04 -5.22 -15.63
CA ILE A 95 -12.45 -4.37 -14.51
C ILE A 95 -12.66 -2.94 -15.00
N LYS A 96 -13.62 -2.24 -14.39
CA LYS A 96 -13.85 -0.82 -14.60
C LYS A 96 -12.73 0.01 -13.99
N VAL A 97 -12.20 0.96 -14.75
CA VAL A 97 -11.13 1.88 -14.31
C VAL A 97 -11.55 3.30 -14.64
N LEU A 98 -11.46 4.18 -13.65
CA LEU A 98 -11.60 5.62 -13.84
C LEU A 98 -10.23 6.19 -14.25
N TRP A 99 -10.13 6.80 -15.42
CA TRP A 99 -8.90 7.45 -15.88
C TRP A 99 -8.79 8.85 -15.29
N GLU A 100 -7.73 9.11 -14.52
CA GLU A 100 -7.60 10.34 -13.74
C GLU A 100 -6.50 11.26 -14.25
N GLN A 101 -5.41 10.71 -14.74
CA GLN A 101 -4.26 11.50 -15.21
C GLN A 101 -3.43 10.76 -16.25
N THR A 102 -2.45 11.46 -16.81
CA THR A 102 -1.45 10.86 -17.69
C THR A 102 -0.07 10.94 -17.04
N GLU A 103 0.74 9.89 -17.22
CA GLU A 103 2.11 9.81 -16.74
C GLU A 103 3.06 9.39 -17.86
N LYS A 104 4.22 10.04 -17.92
CA LYS A 104 5.31 9.57 -18.78
C LYS A 104 6.07 8.45 -18.06
N LYS A 105 6.08 7.27 -18.66
CA LYS A 105 6.85 6.10 -18.21
C LYS A 105 7.82 5.67 -19.31
N GLN A 106 8.72 4.72 -18.98
CA GLN A 106 9.53 4.09 -20.03
C GLN A 106 8.59 3.41 -21.04
N GLY A 107 8.70 3.82 -22.31
CA GLY A 107 7.83 3.32 -23.39
C GLY A 107 6.72 4.24 -23.85
N GLY A 108 6.52 5.42 -23.21
CA GLY A 108 5.57 6.41 -23.72
C GLY A 108 4.71 7.10 -22.66
N LEU A 109 3.59 7.63 -23.17
CA LEU A 109 2.55 8.23 -22.35
C LEU A 109 1.53 7.16 -21.94
N TYR A 110 1.27 7.07 -20.65
CA TYR A 110 0.28 6.17 -20.08
C TYR A 110 -0.87 6.96 -19.46
N TYR A 111 -2.08 6.46 -19.63
CA TYR A 111 -3.23 6.87 -18.83
C TYR A 111 -3.22 6.06 -17.55
N VAL A 112 -3.41 6.75 -16.45
CA VAL A 112 -3.37 6.17 -15.10
C VAL A 112 -4.68 6.46 -14.39
N GLY A 113 -5.17 5.48 -13.68
CA GLY A 113 -6.42 5.59 -12.95
C GLY A 113 -6.56 4.49 -11.90
N HIS A 114 -7.76 4.36 -11.34
CA HIS A 114 -8.04 3.41 -10.28
C HIS A 114 -9.26 2.54 -10.56
N THR A 115 -9.19 1.31 -10.10
CA THR A 115 -10.34 0.41 -10.02
C THR A 115 -11.30 0.85 -8.89
N PRO A 116 -12.55 0.32 -8.81
CA PRO A 116 -13.47 0.63 -7.73
C PRO A 116 -12.96 0.33 -6.32
N ASN A 117 -12.05 -0.62 -6.17
CA ASN A 117 -11.36 -0.94 -4.92
C ASN A 117 -9.97 -0.30 -4.81
N TYR A 118 -9.74 0.75 -5.59
CA TYR A 118 -8.58 1.64 -5.50
C TYR A 118 -7.22 1.01 -5.86
N LEU A 119 -7.21 -0.02 -6.71
CA LEU A 119 -5.96 -0.53 -7.27
C LEU A 119 -5.52 0.37 -8.43
N PRO A 120 -4.24 0.78 -8.48
CA PRO A 120 -3.73 1.62 -9.55
C PRO A 120 -3.58 0.82 -10.84
N VAL A 121 -4.05 1.41 -11.95
CA VAL A 121 -3.99 0.83 -13.29
C VAL A 121 -3.30 1.79 -14.24
N ALA A 122 -2.48 1.27 -15.13
CA ALA A 122 -1.84 2.01 -16.20
C ALA A 122 -2.11 1.35 -17.55
N VAL A 123 -2.41 2.15 -18.58
CA VAL A 123 -2.62 1.66 -19.95
C VAL A 123 -1.95 2.60 -20.94
N CYS A 124 -1.39 2.02 -22.00
CA CYS A 124 -0.88 2.77 -23.15
C CYS A 124 -1.99 2.86 -24.22
N GLY A 125 -2.09 3.99 -24.90
CA GLY A 125 -3.09 4.20 -25.94
C GLY A 125 -3.81 5.54 -25.80
N GLU A 126 -4.89 5.71 -26.54
CA GLU A 126 -5.75 6.90 -26.46
C GLU A 126 -6.96 6.61 -25.57
N HIS A 127 -7.03 7.27 -24.45
CA HIS A 127 -8.14 7.19 -23.50
C HIS A 127 -8.60 8.61 -23.12
N LYS A 128 -9.78 8.73 -22.56
CA LYS A 128 -10.34 10.03 -22.16
C LYS A 128 -10.30 10.17 -20.63
N LEU A 129 -9.63 11.20 -20.14
CA LEU A 129 -9.62 11.51 -18.70
C LEU A 129 -11.04 11.82 -18.20
N GLY A 130 -11.31 11.41 -16.97
CA GLY A 130 -12.61 11.56 -16.33
C GLY A 130 -13.67 10.55 -16.80
N THR A 131 -13.30 9.55 -17.61
CA THR A 131 -14.20 8.48 -18.04
C THR A 131 -13.91 7.16 -17.34
N ILE A 132 -14.92 6.31 -17.25
CA ILE A 132 -14.80 4.94 -16.73
C ILE A 132 -14.86 3.99 -17.93
N GLU A 133 -13.84 3.15 -18.05
CA GLU A 133 -13.73 2.14 -19.11
C GLU A 133 -13.48 0.76 -18.51
N GLU A 134 -13.92 -0.28 -19.20
CA GLU A 134 -13.61 -1.67 -18.87
C GLU A 134 -12.33 -2.10 -19.59
N VAL A 135 -11.33 -2.54 -18.83
CA VAL A 135 -10.05 -3.00 -19.36
C VAL A 135 -9.66 -4.35 -18.78
N MET A 136 -9.01 -5.18 -19.57
CA MET A 136 -8.48 -6.46 -19.13
C MET A 136 -7.08 -6.26 -18.55
N LEU A 137 -6.91 -6.60 -17.30
CA LEU A 137 -5.64 -6.48 -16.59
C LEU A 137 -4.71 -7.64 -16.96
N LYS A 138 -3.48 -7.32 -17.40
CA LYS A 138 -2.53 -8.29 -17.97
C LYS A 138 -1.33 -8.59 -17.08
N SER A 139 -0.84 -7.58 -16.36
CA SER A 139 0.37 -7.73 -15.55
C SER A 139 0.41 -6.74 -14.38
N TRP A 140 1.29 -7.03 -13.42
CA TRP A 140 1.64 -6.11 -12.34
C TRP A 140 3.11 -5.74 -12.44
N GLN A 141 3.42 -4.47 -12.50
CA GLN A 141 4.78 -3.95 -12.55
C GLN A 141 4.82 -2.53 -11.96
N ASP A 142 5.90 -2.20 -11.23
CA ASP A 142 6.19 -0.85 -10.73
C ASP A 142 5.02 -0.18 -9.97
N GLY A 143 4.24 -0.98 -9.23
CA GLY A 143 3.12 -0.47 -8.44
C GLY A 143 1.83 -0.25 -9.25
N TYR A 144 1.74 -0.74 -10.48
CA TYR A 144 0.55 -0.64 -11.32
C TYR A 144 0.13 -1.98 -11.91
N LEU A 145 -1.18 -2.16 -12.07
CA LEU A 145 -1.76 -3.14 -12.97
C LEU A 145 -1.74 -2.56 -14.40
N TYR A 146 -1.21 -3.29 -15.33
CA TYR A 146 -1.19 -2.90 -16.76
C TYR A 146 -2.31 -3.60 -17.52
N ALA A 147 -3.01 -2.84 -18.37
CA ALA A 147 -4.09 -3.31 -19.24
C ALA A 147 -3.67 -3.36 -20.73
#